data_42d058fbd4048d8f5536ef74676d374a
#
_entry.id   42d058fbd4048d8f5536ef74676d374a
#
_cell.length_a   1.000
_cell.length_b   1.000
_cell.length_c   1.000
_cell.angle_alpha   90.00
_cell.angle_beta   90.00
_cell.angle_gamma   90.00
#
_symmetry.space_group_name_H-M   'P 1'
#
loop_
_entity.id
_entity.type
_entity.pdbx_description
1 polymer ?
#
loop_
_entity_poly.entity_id
_entity_poly.type
_entity_poly.pdbx_seq_one_letter_code
_entity_poly.pdbx_strand_id
1 'polypeptide(L)'
;MPAHDTMSTDVLVVGAGPAGSAAATWAARSGREVLLADAAQFPRDKPCGDGLTPRAIYELRRLGLADWLGGRAVNRGLRAAGFGQTLYLPWPGGSLPAHGGAVPRVELDARIRDVAIAAGAKTVDGVRAVDVERDPAGVSAVHMRRGTDRVTVRCRQLVVADGARSQLGRALGREWHRDTAYGVAARGYIASQRSTDPWISSHLELRGTEGELLSGYGWVFPLADGEVNIGVGTLATASRPAEVNLRQLLVHYAQMRRDDWQLSSEVRAPWSALLPMGGAVSGVAGPNWVLVGDAAGCVNPLNGEGIDYGLETGRLAADLLASGDDLTRAWPATLFEHYGEAFSIARRLAGLLTVPGLLPAAGPVGMRSRSLMTLALRVMVNLITPEDRDVLARVWRGAGRLSLQLDERRPFAA
;
A
#
# COMPACT_ATOMS: atom_id res chain seq x y z
N MET A 1 -29.52 25.14 14.21
CA MET A 1 -29.38 24.47 12.93
C MET A 1 -27.90 24.12 12.75
N PRO A 2 -27.53 22.92 12.27
CA PRO A 2 -26.12 22.63 12.00
C PRO A 2 -25.58 23.65 10.97
N ALA A 3 -24.37 24.14 11.20
CA ALA A 3 -23.71 25.08 10.29
C ALA A 3 -23.50 24.40 8.94
N HIS A 4 -23.89 25.06 7.84
CA HIS A 4 -23.59 24.64 6.47
C HIS A 4 -22.41 25.46 5.99
N ASP A 5 -21.24 24.83 5.91
CA ASP A 5 -20.04 25.43 5.36
C ASP A 5 -19.88 24.95 3.90
N THR A 6 -19.80 25.88 2.97
CA THR A 6 -19.61 25.57 1.54
C THR A 6 -18.29 26.13 1.05
N MET A 7 -17.45 25.24 0.52
CA MET A 7 -16.12 25.55 -0.04
C MET A 7 -16.10 25.22 -1.52
N SER A 8 -15.14 25.79 -2.26
CA SER A 8 -14.89 25.44 -3.67
C SER A 8 -13.40 25.29 -3.93
N THR A 9 -13.05 24.44 -4.90
CA THR A 9 -11.66 24.19 -5.32
C THR A 9 -11.62 23.63 -6.75
N ASP A 10 -10.50 23.70 -7.43
CA ASP A 10 -10.32 23.01 -8.71
C ASP A 10 -10.24 21.50 -8.51
N VAL A 11 -9.36 21.07 -7.60
CA VAL A 11 -9.13 19.64 -7.30
C VAL A 11 -9.42 19.40 -5.83
N LEU A 12 -10.40 18.54 -5.56
CA LEU A 12 -10.62 18.00 -4.23
C LEU A 12 -9.93 16.64 -4.10
N VAL A 13 -9.10 16.49 -3.08
CA VAL A 13 -8.48 15.21 -2.71
C VAL A 13 -9.06 14.74 -1.39
N VAL A 14 -9.66 13.55 -1.35
CA VAL A 14 -10.25 12.96 -0.15
C VAL A 14 -9.39 11.83 0.38
N GLY A 15 -8.79 12.03 1.54
CA GLY A 15 -7.83 11.16 2.21
C GLY A 15 -6.40 11.68 2.10
N ALA A 16 -5.78 12.04 3.23
CA ALA A 16 -4.43 12.61 3.33
C ALA A 16 -3.36 11.56 3.72
N GLY A 17 -3.56 10.30 3.33
CA GLY A 17 -2.52 9.28 3.35
C GLY A 17 -1.49 9.49 2.23
N PRO A 18 -0.52 8.56 2.03
CA PRO A 18 0.54 8.70 1.02
C PRO A 18 0.00 9.01 -0.38
N ALA A 19 -1.04 8.30 -0.82
CA ALA A 19 -1.63 8.48 -2.16
C ALA A 19 -2.26 9.87 -2.34
N GLY A 20 -3.10 10.29 -1.39
CA GLY A 20 -3.78 11.58 -1.50
C GLY A 20 -2.84 12.75 -1.30
N SER A 21 -1.91 12.68 -0.35
CA SER A 21 -0.91 13.73 -0.15
C SER A 21 0.04 13.86 -1.35
N ALA A 22 0.41 12.73 -2.00
CA ALA A 22 1.16 12.78 -3.25
C ALA A 22 0.34 13.43 -4.37
N ALA A 23 -0.92 13.03 -4.57
CA ALA A 23 -1.81 13.63 -5.58
C ALA A 23 -1.97 15.13 -5.35
N ALA A 24 -2.23 15.54 -4.10
CA ALA A 24 -2.36 16.96 -3.74
C ALA A 24 -1.08 17.75 -4.00
N THR A 25 0.09 17.16 -3.70
CA THR A 25 1.40 17.80 -3.95
C THR A 25 1.61 18.05 -5.44
N TRP A 26 1.41 17.03 -6.27
CA TRP A 26 1.66 17.15 -7.71
C TRP A 26 0.63 18.05 -8.41
N ALA A 27 -0.63 17.97 -8.01
CA ALA A 27 -1.67 18.87 -8.52
C ALA A 27 -1.40 20.33 -8.12
N ALA A 28 -1.00 20.61 -6.87
CA ALA A 28 -0.64 21.96 -6.46
C ALA A 28 0.61 22.49 -7.18
N ARG A 29 1.64 21.65 -7.38
CA ARG A 29 2.83 22.01 -8.18
C ARG A 29 2.51 22.31 -9.63
N SER A 30 1.43 21.77 -10.20
CA SER A 30 0.94 22.13 -11.55
C SER A 30 0.11 23.39 -11.59
N GLY A 31 0.03 24.14 -10.49
CA GLY A 31 -0.66 25.43 -10.40
C GLY A 31 -2.17 25.36 -10.16
N ARG A 32 -2.70 24.21 -9.74
CA ARG A 32 -4.12 24.03 -9.44
C ARG A 32 -4.46 24.44 -8.01
N GLU A 33 -5.66 24.96 -7.79
CA GLU A 33 -6.19 25.14 -6.46
C GLU A 33 -6.62 23.77 -5.91
N VAL A 34 -5.95 23.31 -4.84
CA VAL A 34 -6.16 21.98 -4.24
C VAL A 34 -6.68 22.09 -2.81
N LEU A 35 -7.74 21.35 -2.52
CA LEU A 35 -8.21 21.11 -1.17
C LEU A 35 -7.99 19.63 -0.80
N LEU A 36 -7.16 19.37 0.21
CA LEU A 36 -6.87 18.04 0.75
C LEU A 36 -7.68 17.84 2.04
N ALA A 37 -8.66 16.93 2.01
CA ALA A 37 -9.55 16.65 3.14
C ALA A 37 -9.29 15.28 3.75
N ASP A 38 -9.28 15.15 5.08
CA ASP A 38 -9.16 13.87 5.77
C ASP A 38 -10.15 13.73 6.92
N ALA A 39 -10.60 12.50 7.18
CA ALA A 39 -11.51 12.18 8.28
C ALA A 39 -10.84 12.22 9.66
N ALA A 40 -9.52 12.15 9.71
CA ALA A 40 -8.74 12.20 10.94
C ALA A 40 -8.14 13.60 11.16
N GLN A 41 -7.73 13.86 12.40
CA GLN A 41 -6.83 14.96 12.75
C GLN A 41 -5.39 14.45 12.59
N PHE A 42 -4.52 15.27 12.02
CA PHE A 42 -3.09 14.94 11.89
C PHE A 42 -2.26 15.53 13.04
N PRO A 43 -1.18 14.82 13.47
CA PRO A 43 -0.70 13.52 12.97
C PRO A 43 -1.60 12.36 13.44
N ARG A 44 -1.74 11.32 12.59
CA ARG A 44 -2.56 10.15 12.90
C ARG A 44 -1.85 8.84 12.56
N ASP A 45 -2.15 7.79 13.30
CA ASP A 45 -1.69 6.43 12.99
C ASP A 45 -2.60 5.74 11.96
N LYS A 46 -2.04 4.75 11.26
CA LYS A 46 -2.75 3.84 10.35
C LYS A 46 -2.10 2.45 10.40
N PRO A 47 -2.88 1.34 10.38
CA PRO A 47 -2.30 -0.01 10.31
C PRO A 47 -1.37 -0.16 9.11
N CYS A 48 -0.09 -0.47 9.37
CA CYS A 48 0.96 -0.63 8.37
C CYS A 48 2.19 -1.29 8.99
N GLY A 49 2.99 -2.00 8.21
CA GLY A 49 4.32 -2.45 8.61
C GLY A 49 5.37 -1.34 8.70
N ASP A 50 5.02 -0.11 8.26
CA ASP A 50 5.92 1.07 8.25
C ASP A 50 7.17 0.93 7.37
N GLY A 51 7.36 -0.24 6.74
CA GLY A 51 8.47 -0.51 5.85
C GLY A 51 8.37 0.28 4.55
N LEU A 52 9.51 0.79 4.10
CA LEU A 52 9.68 1.51 2.84
C LEU A 52 10.65 0.74 1.96
N THR A 53 10.16 0.20 0.86
CA THR A 53 10.98 -0.46 -0.16
C THR A 53 11.80 0.56 -0.96
N PRO A 54 12.78 0.13 -1.73
CA PRO A 54 13.48 1.00 -2.67
C PRO A 54 12.56 1.82 -3.57
N ARG A 55 11.42 1.27 -4.01
CA ARG A 55 10.45 2.00 -4.83
C ARG A 55 9.75 3.09 -4.05
N ALA A 56 9.35 2.82 -2.80
CA ALA A 56 8.77 3.84 -1.93
C ALA A 56 9.78 4.98 -1.66
N ILE A 57 11.05 4.65 -1.39
CA ILE A 57 12.12 5.64 -1.22
C ILE A 57 12.29 6.48 -2.50
N TYR A 58 12.23 5.86 -3.68
CA TYR A 58 12.32 6.56 -4.97
C TYR A 58 11.20 7.60 -5.13
N GLU A 59 9.95 7.23 -4.90
CA GLU A 59 8.82 8.18 -5.00
C GLU A 59 8.87 9.28 -3.92
N LEU A 60 9.28 8.95 -2.69
CA LEU A 60 9.45 9.95 -1.63
C LEU A 60 10.58 10.96 -1.96
N ARG A 61 11.66 10.52 -2.60
CA ARG A 61 12.71 11.42 -3.10
C ARG A 61 12.18 12.39 -4.16
N ARG A 62 11.33 11.91 -5.07
CA ARG A 62 10.66 12.77 -6.08
C ARG A 62 9.75 13.82 -5.46
N LEU A 63 9.16 13.52 -4.31
CA LEU A 63 8.40 14.50 -3.52
C LEU A 63 9.30 15.54 -2.83
N GLY A 64 10.63 15.34 -2.79
CA GLY A 64 11.59 16.23 -2.15
C GLY A 64 11.93 15.84 -0.71
N LEU A 65 11.70 14.57 -0.33
CA LEU A 65 11.94 14.08 1.03
C LEU A 65 13.28 13.35 1.21
N ALA A 66 14.24 13.51 0.28
CA ALA A 66 15.52 12.81 0.32
C ALA A 66 16.30 13.08 1.62
N ASP A 67 16.48 14.34 1.98
CA ASP A 67 17.25 14.74 3.18
C ASP A 67 16.55 14.30 4.47
N TRP A 68 15.23 14.43 4.52
CA TRP A 68 14.44 13.99 5.66
C TRP A 68 14.55 12.48 5.90
N LEU A 69 14.54 11.68 4.84
CA LEU A 69 14.74 10.22 4.91
C LEU A 69 16.12 9.84 5.43
N GLY A 70 17.16 10.64 5.16
CA GLY A 70 18.52 10.41 5.64
C GLY A 70 18.66 10.38 7.17
N GLY A 71 17.74 11.01 7.90
CA GLY A 71 17.68 11.00 9.36
C GLY A 71 16.81 9.88 9.97
N ARG A 72 16.35 8.90 9.17
CA ARG A 72 15.43 7.85 9.61
C ARG A 72 16.08 6.46 9.56
N ALA A 73 15.35 5.43 10.03
CA ALA A 73 15.80 4.06 9.94
C ALA A 73 16.01 3.65 8.48
N VAL A 74 17.28 3.44 8.12
CA VAL A 74 17.69 2.96 6.79
C VAL A 74 18.00 1.48 6.88
N ASN A 75 17.48 0.69 5.95
CA ASN A 75 17.80 -0.72 5.85
C ASN A 75 18.52 -1.06 4.53
N ARG A 76 19.41 -2.06 4.61
CA ARG A 76 20.25 -2.52 3.49
C ARG A 76 19.60 -3.60 2.64
N GLY A 77 18.52 -4.21 3.14
CA GLY A 77 17.88 -5.34 2.49
C GLY A 77 16.94 -6.10 3.42
N LEU A 78 16.55 -7.27 2.97
CA LEU A 78 15.68 -8.20 3.65
C LEU A 78 16.46 -9.33 4.33
N ARG A 79 16.23 -9.56 5.62
CA ARG A 79 16.55 -10.80 6.31
C ARG A 79 15.36 -11.74 6.14
N ALA A 80 15.47 -12.70 5.22
CA ALA A 80 14.46 -13.76 5.04
C ALA A 80 14.80 -14.94 5.97
N ALA A 81 13.87 -15.34 6.83
CA ALA A 81 14.06 -16.45 7.77
C ALA A 81 12.91 -17.45 7.65
N GLY A 82 13.21 -18.74 7.81
CA GLY A 82 12.23 -19.83 7.77
C GLY A 82 12.86 -21.15 7.34
N PHE A 83 12.19 -22.26 7.61
CA PHE A 83 12.59 -23.61 7.20
C PHE A 83 14.04 -23.94 7.60
N GLY A 84 14.44 -23.49 8.81
CA GLY A 84 15.78 -23.71 9.34
C GLY A 84 16.88 -22.88 8.69
N GLN A 85 16.55 -21.91 7.83
CA GLN A 85 17.50 -21.06 7.11
C GLN A 85 17.29 -19.58 7.42
N THR A 86 18.38 -18.80 7.31
CA THR A 86 18.33 -17.34 7.33
C THR A 86 19.20 -16.79 6.20
N LEU A 87 18.62 -15.98 5.35
CA LEU A 87 19.28 -15.35 4.22
C LEU A 87 19.25 -13.83 4.34
N TYR A 88 20.39 -13.19 4.14
CA TYR A 88 20.49 -11.74 4.02
C TYR A 88 20.54 -11.37 2.56
N LEU A 89 19.51 -10.68 2.08
CA LEU A 89 19.26 -10.33 0.69
C LEU A 89 19.36 -8.80 0.53
N PRO A 90 20.51 -8.27 0.06
CA PRO A 90 20.65 -6.83 -0.16
C PRO A 90 19.66 -6.32 -1.21
N TRP A 91 19.23 -5.07 -1.09
CA TRP A 91 18.49 -4.42 -2.16
C TRP A 91 19.36 -4.32 -3.40
N PRO A 92 18.84 -4.69 -4.58
CA PRO A 92 19.67 -4.84 -5.79
C PRO A 92 20.22 -3.52 -6.34
N GLY A 93 19.61 -2.38 -6.01
CA GLY A 93 19.99 -1.10 -6.64
C GLY A 93 19.54 -1.02 -8.09
N GLY A 94 20.33 -0.36 -8.94
CA GLY A 94 20.02 -0.11 -10.34
C GLY A 94 19.27 1.20 -10.54
N SER A 95 18.12 1.18 -11.21
CA SER A 95 17.23 2.36 -11.39
C SER A 95 16.55 2.79 -10.08
N LEU A 96 16.47 1.89 -9.10
CA LEU A 96 15.95 2.17 -7.76
C LEU A 96 17.08 2.32 -6.74
N PRO A 97 16.87 3.03 -5.62
CA PRO A 97 17.85 3.11 -4.53
C PRO A 97 18.28 1.73 -4.02
N ALA A 98 19.56 1.58 -3.65
CA ALA A 98 20.09 0.34 -3.06
C ALA A 98 19.82 0.26 -1.53
N HIS A 99 18.78 0.91 -1.06
CA HIS A 99 18.34 0.89 0.33
C HIS A 99 16.84 1.08 0.43
N GLY A 100 16.29 0.58 1.51
CA GLY A 100 14.94 0.86 1.99
C GLY A 100 14.97 1.68 3.27
N GLY A 101 13.83 1.76 3.95
CA GLY A 101 13.68 2.43 5.24
C GLY A 101 12.55 1.83 6.06
N ALA A 102 12.36 2.39 7.25
CA ALA A 102 11.16 2.18 8.05
C ALA A 102 10.82 3.47 8.79
N VAL A 103 9.56 3.90 8.70
CA VAL A 103 9.08 5.13 9.33
C VAL A 103 7.65 4.93 9.80
N PRO A 104 7.35 5.17 11.10
CA PRO A 104 5.98 5.08 11.60
C PRO A 104 5.02 5.94 10.80
N ARG A 105 3.84 5.39 10.48
CA ARG A 105 2.83 6.08 9.66
C ARG A 105 2.36 7.40 10.25
N VAL A 106 2.40 7.53 11.58
CA VAL A 106 2.07 8.79 12.25
C VAL A 106 3.00 9.92 11.80
N GLU A 107 4.25 9.61 11.56
CA GLU A 107 5.28 10.55 11.13
C GLU A 107 5.32 10.69 9.60
N LEU A 108 5.34 9.57 8.89
CA LEU A 108 5.42 9.54 7.43
C LEU A 108 4.26 10.28 6.77
N ASP A 109 3.02 9.96 7.19
CA ASP A 109 1.83 10.55 6.58
C ASP A 109 1.75 12.06 6.87
N ALA A 110 2.08 12.49 8.09
CA ALA A 110 2.15 13.91 8.44
C ALA A 110 3.20 14.63 7.57
N ARG A 111 4.37 14.01 7.38
CA ARG A 111 5.44 14.62 6.59
C ARG A 111 5.10 14.76 5.11
N ILE A 112 4.49 13.74 4.50
CA ILE A 112 4.05 13.83 3.10
C ILE A 112 2.95 14.90 2.95
N ARG A 113 2.04 14.97 3.92
CA ARG A 113 1.00 16.01 3.96
C ARG A 113 1.60 17.42 4.06
N ASP A 114 2.64 17.62 4.86
CA ASP A 114 3.34 18.90 4.96
C ASP A 114 3.97 19.33 3.62
N VAL A 115 4.44 18.36 2.82
CA VAL A 115 4.91 18.64 1.45
C VAL A 115 3.79 19.16 0.58
N ALA A 116 2.57 18.58 0.70
CA ALA A 116 1.41 19.06 -0.05
C ALA A 116 1.02 20.50 0.38
N ILE A 117 1.04 20.79 1.68
CA ILE A 117 0.79 22.15 2.20
C ILE A 117 1.84 23.13 1.68
N ALA A 118 3.11 22.76 1.74
CA ALA A 118 4.23 23.60 1.24
C ALA A 118 4.14 23.81 -0.29
N ALA A 119 3.53 22.89 -1.03
CA ALA A 119 3.25 23.04 -2.45
C ALA A 119 2.04 23.94 -2.75
N GLY A 120 1.28 24.36 -1.74
CA GLY A 120 0.14 25.26 -1.87
C GLY A 120 -1.24 24.61 -1.69
N ALA A 121 -1.31 23.31 -1.36
CA ALA A 121 -2.58 22.67 -1.06
C ALA A 121 -3.16 23.18 0.27
N LYS A 122 -4.44 23.56 0.27
CA LYS A 122 -5.22 23.85 1.48
C LYS A 122 -5.65 22.52 2.11
N THR A 123 -5.76 22.48 3.44
CA THR A 123 -6.14 21.23 4.15
C THR A 123 -7.34 21.43 5.05
N VAL A 124 -8.18 20.40 5.15
CA VAL A 124 -9.31 20.31 6.09
C VAL A 124 -9.32 18.95 6.76
N ASP A 125 -9.06 18.94 8.06
CA ASP A 125 -9.01 17.74 8.88
C ASP A 125 -10.31 17.51 9.65
N GLY A 126 -10.54 16.25 10.05
CA GLY A 126 -11.71 15.85 10.83
C GLY A 126 -13.01 15.85 10.02
N VAL A 127 -12.93 15.82 8.68
CA VAL A 127 -14.09 15.83 7.78
C VAL A 127 -14.18 14.50 7.03
N ARG A 128 -15.26 13.78 7.24
CA ARG A 128 -15.52 12.50 6.57
C ARG A 128 -16.43 12.69 5.37
N ALA A 129 -15.91 12.39 4.18
CA ALA A 129 -16.74 12.34 2.96
C ALA A 129 -17.77 11.20 3.07
N VAL A 130 -19.01 11.51 2.73
CA VAL A 130 -20.15 10.58 2.91
C VAL A 130 -20.93 10.36 1.63
N ASP A 131 -21.03 11.36 0.75
CA ASP A 131 -21.83 11.31 -0.47
C ASP A 131 -21.34 12.35 -1.49
N VAL A 132 -21.88 12.31 -2.70
CA VAL A 132 -21.56 13.22 -3.81
C VAL A 132 -22.80 13.79 -4.47
N GLU A 133 -22.72 15.05 -4.94
CA GLU A 133 -23.65 15.60 -5.93
C GLU A 133 -23.06 15.33 -7.32
N ARG A 134 -23.94 15.03 -8.27
CA ARG A 134 -23.55 14.78 -9.68
C ARG A 134 -24.36 15.67 -10.60
N ASP A 135 -23.72 16.04 -11.69
CA ASP A 135 -24.33 16.67 -12.85
C ASP A 135 -23.93 15.92 -14.13
N PRO A 136 -24.34 16.35 -15.33
CA PRO A 136 -23.95 15.69 -16.58
C PRO A 136 -22.43 15.64 -16.84
N ALA A 137 -21.63 16.51 -16.22
CA ALA A 137 -20.18 16.54 -16.35
C ALA A 137 -19.47 15.62 -15.33
N GLY A 138 -20.17 15.05 -14.36
CA GLY A 138 -19.63 14.16 -13.34
C GLY A 138 -19.97 14.57 -11.91
N VAL A 139 -19.00 14.51 -11.00
CA VAL A 139 -19.13 14.96 -9.61
C VAL A 139 -18.97 16.47 -9.53
N SER A 140 -20.01 17.17 -9.07
CA SER A 140 -20.01 18.64 -8.89
C SER A 140 -19.72 19.07 -7.46
N ALA A 141 -20.04 18.22 -6.46
CA ALA A 141 -19.71 18.48 -5.07
C ALA A 141 -19.58 17.18 -4.26
N VAL A 142 -18.86 17.26 -3.15
CA VAL A 142 -18.73 16.18 -2.16
C VAL A 142 -19.30 16.65 -0.83
N HIS A 143 -20.20 15.86 -0.28
CA HIS A 143 -20.75 16.08 1.07
C HIS A 143 -19.89 15.40 2.11
N MET A 144 -19.51 16.16 3.12
CA MET A 144 -18.69 15.72 4.25
C MET A 144 -19.38 16.00 5.58
N ARG A 145 -18.95 15.31 6.62
CA ARG A 145 -19.39 15.54 8.02
C ARG A 145 -18.20 15.84 8.90
N ARG A 146 -18.35 16.86 9.75
CA ARG A 146 -17.48 17.18 10.89
C ARG A 146 -18.32 17.05 12.17
N GLY A 147 -18.28 15.86 12.81
CA GLY A 147 -19.24 15.57 13.87
C GLY A 147 -20.67 15.64 13.37
N THR A 148 -21.48 16.59 13.89
CA THR A 148 -22.86 16.86 13.48
C THR A 148 -22.97 17.83 12.29
N ASP A 149 -21.93 18.61 12.03
CA ASP A 149 -21.95 19.66 11.02
C ASP A 149 -21.77 19.07 9.60
N ARG A 150 -22.39 19.75 8.64
CA ARG A 150 -22.27 19.40 7.22
C ARG A 150 -21.32 20.36 6.53
N VAL A 151 -20.38 19.83 5.77
CA VAL A 151 -19.46 20.57 4.91
C VAL A 151 -19.70 20.11 3.49
N THR A 152 -19.93 21.04 2.57
CA THR A 152 -20.05 20.74 1.15
C THR A 152 -18.88 21.36 0.41
N VAL A 153 -18.16 20.55 -0.37
CA VAL A 153 -17.04 21.03 -1.19
C VAL A 153 -17.38 20.85 -2.66
N ARG A 154 -17.53 21.96 -3.38
CA ARG A 154 -17.68 21.99 -4.85
C ARG A 154 -16.30 21.82 -5.47
N CYS A 155 -16.18 20.96 -6.49
CA CYS A 155 -14.92 20.72 -7.17
C CYS A 155 -15.13 20.48 -8.66
N ARG A 156 -14.11 20.81 -9.46
CA ARG A 156 -14.07 20.47 -10.87
C ARG A 156 -13.58 19.04 -11.10
N GLN A 157 -12.66 18.59 -10.26
CA GLN A 157 -12.07 17.25 -10.31
C GLN A 157 -11.94 16.69 -8.91
N LEU A 158 -12.06 15.35 -8.79
CA LEU A 158 -12.01 14.66 -7.51
C LEU A 158 -11.00 13.50 -7.55
N VAL A 159 -10.10 13.47 -6.56
CA VAL A 159 -9.23 12.32 -6.27
C VAL A 159 -9.68 11.65 -4.98
N VAL A 160 -10.04 10.39 -5.06
CA VAL A 160 -10.48 9.59 -3.91
C VAL A 160 -9.32 8.70 -3.44
N ALA A 161 -8.77 9.03 -2.28
CA ALA A 161 -7.62 8.37 -1.63
C ALA A 161 -7.99 7.88 -0.22
N ASP A 162 -9.25 7.52 0.01
CA ASP A 162 -9.82 7.19 1.32
C ASP A 162 -9.51 5.75 1.80
N GLY A 163 -8.55 5.10 1.15
CA GLY A 163 -7.93 3.86 1.56
C GLY A 163 -8.76 2.60 1.27
N ALA A 164 -8.36 1.46 1.85
CA ALA A 164 -8.88 0.14 1.52
C ALA A 164 -10.41 0.00 1.64
N ARG A 165 -11.01 0.65 2.63
CA ARG A 165 -12.47 0.62 2.84
C ARG A 165 -13.22 1.49 1.85
N SER A 166 -12.61 2.54 1.36
CA SER A 166 -13.09 3.50 0.36
C SER A 166 -14.59 3.74 0.41
N GLN A 167 -15.04 4.45 1.44
CA GLN A 167 -16.47 4.73 1.62
C GLN A 167 -17.00 5.62 0.50
N LEU A 168 -16.24 6.66 0.14
CA LEU A 168 -16.60 7.54 -0.96
C LEU A 168 -16.51 6.80 -2.31
N GLY A 169 -15.50 5.96 -2.51
CA GLY A 169 -15.39 5.13 -3.71
C GLY A 169 -16.62 4.23 -3.90
N ARG A 170 -17.16 3.64 -2.82
CA ARG A 170 -18.41 2.85 -2.88
C ARG A 170 -19.62 3.70 -3.28
N ALA A 171 -19.74 4.91 -2.79
CA ALA A 171 -20.78 5.85 -3.20
C ALA A 171 -20.65 6.24 -4.70
N LEU A 172 -19.43 6.15 -5.24
CA LEU A 172 -19.14 6.40 -6.66
C LEU A 172 -19.30 5.15 -7.55
N GLY A 173 -19.56 3.98 -6.96
CA GLY A 173 -19.75 2.73 -7.71
C GLY A 173 -18.54 1.79 -7.67
N ARG A 174 -17.55 2.06 -6.80
CA ARG A 174 -16.43 1.14 -6.57
C ARG A 174 -16.93 -0.21 -6.08
N GLU A 175 -16.48 -1.28 -6.72
CA GLU A 175 -16.69 -2.64 -6.28
C GLU A 175 -15.35 -3.34 -6.02
N TRP A 176 -15.23 -4.03 -4.87
CA TRP A 176 -14.06 -4.85 -4.55
C TRP A 176 -14.40 -6.32 -4.77
N HIS A 177 -13.68 -6.94 -5.70
CA HIS A 177 -13.84 -8.35 -6.07
C HIS A 177 -12.95 -9.24 -5.22
N ARG A 178 -13.52 -10.27 -4.60
CA ARG A 178 -12.81 -11.23 -3.75
C ARG A 178 -12.63 -12.60 -4.41
N ASP A 179 -12.83 -12.68 -5.70
CA ASP A 179 -12.57 -13.85 -6.55
C ASP A 179 -11.06 -14.12 -6.70
N THR A 180 -10.22 -13.13 -6.42
CA THR A 180 -8.75 -13.26 -6.37
C THR A 180 -8.22 -13.22 -4.93
N ALA A 181 -6.90 -13.44 -4.75
CA ALA A 181 -6.27 -13.36 -3.44
C ALA A 181 -6.35 -11.94 -2.85
N TYR A 182 -6.61 -11.87 -1.55
CA TYR A 182 -6.56 -10.65 -0.75
C TYR A 182 -5.77 -10.91 0.53
N GLY A 183 -5.25 -9.84 1.14
CA GLY A 183 -4.48 -9.92 2.37
C GLY A 183 -5.29 -9.58 3.60
N VAL A 184 -4.97 -10.24 4.71
CA VAL A 184 -5.37 -9.84 6.05
C VAL A 184 -4.11 -9.73 6.90
N ALA A 185 -3.96 -8.66 7.67
CA ALA A 185 -2.76 -8.41 8.44
C ALA A 185 -3.06 -7.79 9.80
N ALA A 186 -2.19 -8.06 10.78
CA ALA A 186 -2.17 -7.35 12.06
C ALA A 186 -0.76 -6.91 12.38
N ARG A 187 -0.62 -5.75 13.02
CA ARG A 187 0.66 -5.22 13.47
C ARG A 187 0.56 -4.51 14.81
N GLY A 188 1.69 -4.34 15.47
CA GLY A 188 1.87 -3.50 16.64
C GLY A 188 3.31 -3.03 16.75
N TYR A 189 3.60 -2.33 17.82
CA TYR A 189 4.94 -1.87 18.16
C TYR A 189 5.41 -2.57 19.44
N ILE A 190 6.71 -2.81 19.54
CA ILE A 190 7.31 -3.44 20.70
C ILE A 190 8.75 -2.97 20.87
N ALA A 191 9.17 -2.74 22.13
CA ALA A 191 10.54 -2.35 22.44
C ALA A 191 11.51 -3.49 22.13
N SER A 192 12.65 -3.16 21.49
CA SER A 192 13.66 -4.12 21.08
C SER A 192 15.06 -3.51 21.20
N GLN A 193 16.00 -4.26 21.75
CA GLN A 193 17.42 -3.87 21.73
C GLN A 193 18.02 -3.91 20.32
N ARG A 194 17.32 -4.57 19.36
CA ARG A 194 17.69 -4.63 17.94
C ARG A 194 16.93 -3.61 17.07
N SER A 195 16.40 -2.55 17.65
CA SER A 195 15.68 -1.48 16.93
C SER A 195 16.54 -0.76 15.89
N THR A 196 17.86 -0.88 15.93
CA THR A 196 18.82 -0.30 14.98
C THR A 196 19.40 -1.32 14.00
N ASP A 197 18.87 -2.55 13.95
CA ASP A 197 19.32 -3.57 13.01
C ASP A 197 19.15 -3.07 11.56
N PRO A 198 20.20 -3.15 10.71
CA PRO A 198 20.14 -2.60 9.36
C PRO A 198 19.38 -3.49 8.35
N TRP A 199 18.66 -4.50 8.82
CA TRP A 199 17.87 -5.40 7.98
C TRP A 199 16.42 -5.44 8.45
N ILE A 200 15.47 -5.19 7.55
CA ILE A 200 14.09 -5.58 7.81
C ILE A 200 13.98 -7.10 7.73
N SER A 201 13.15 -7.70 8.58
CA SER A 201 13.03 -9.15 8.62
C SER A 201 11.65 -9.63 8.23
N SER A 202 11.61 -10.65 7.35
CA SER A 202 10.41 -11.43 7.03
C SER A 202 10.63 -12.89 7.39
N HIS A 203 9.72 -13.44 8.17
CA HIS A 203 9.70 -14.84 8.57
C HIS A 203 8.69 -15.58 7.70
N LEU A 204 9.20 -16.31 6.70
CA LEU A 204 8.41 -16.96 5.65
C LEU A 204 7.75 -18.27 6.10
N GLU A 205 8.10 -18.75 7.27
CA GLU A 205 7.49 -19.89 7.95
C GLU A 205 6.62 -19.35 9.09
N LEU A 206 5.45 -18.82 8.76
CA LEU A 206 4.49 -18.33 9.73
C LEU A 206 3.67 -19.51 10.27
N ARG A 207 3.76 -19.76 11.58
CA ARG A 207 2.98 -20.82 12.24
C ARG A 207 1.87 -20.22 13.09
N GLY A 208 0.72 -20.87 13.03
CA GLY A 208 -0.40 -20.60 13.90
C GLY A 208 -0.19 -21.13 15.32
N THR A 209 -1.17 -20.90 16.20
CA THR A 209 -1.09 -21.28 17.62
C THR A 209 -1.09 -22.79 17.85
N GLU A 210 -1.57 -23.57 16.87
CA GLU A 210 -1.53 -25.04 16.90
C GLU A 210 -0.33 -25.63 16.15
N GLY A 211 0.59 -24.76 15.67
CA GLY A 211 1.80 -25.15 14.95
C GLY A 211 1.63 -25.34 13.45
N GLU A 212 0.43 -25.17 12.91
CA GLU A 212 0.12 -25.26 11.49
C GLU A 212 0.83 -24.16 10.69
N LEU A 213 1.27 -24.48 9.47
CA LEU A 213 1.90 -23.51 8.58
C LEU A 213 0.82 -22.69 7.84
N LEU A 214 0.88 -21.38 8.00
CA LEU A 214 -0.06 -20.43 7.39
C LEU A 214 0.46 -19.89 6.07
N SER A 215 -0.45 -19.57 5.14
CA SER A 215 -0.16 -18.94 3.85
C SER A 215 0.11 -17.45 4.03
N GLY A 216 1.30 -17.11 4.53
CA GLY A 216 1.67 -15.74 4.85
C GLY A 216 3.07 -15.61 5.41
N TYR A 217 3.34 -14.51 6.06
CA TYR A 217 4.62 -14.26 6.71
C TYR A 217 4.45 -13.35 7.93
N GLY A 218 5.41 -13.44 8.86
CA GLY A 218 5.58 -12.46 9.92
C GLY A 218 6.70 -11.50 9.58
N TRP A 219 6.65 -10.29 10.14
CA TRP A 219 7.72 -9.31 9.95
C TRP A 219 8.16 -8.66 11.25
N VAL A 220 9.40 -8.18 11.26
CA VAL A 220 9.96 -7.30 12.27
C VAL A 220 10.78 -6.23 11.57
N PHE A 221 10.36 -4.98 11.66
CA PHE A 221 11.00 -3.85 11.00
C PHE A 221 11.54 -2.87 12.03
N PRO A 222 12.87 -2.74 12.15
CA PRO A 222 13.52 -1.79 13.05
C PRO A 222 13.17 -0.34 12.72
N LEU A 223 12.87 0.47 13.74
CA LEU A 223 12.48 1.88 13.61
C LEU A 223 13.57 2.86 14.04
N ALA A 224 14.68 2.36 14.60
CA ALA A 224 15.82 3.12 15.12
C ALA A 224 15.50 4.08 16.30
N ASP A 225 14.36 3.89 16.96
CA ASP A 225 13.87 4.71 18.08
C ASP A 225 13.71 3.91 19.39
N GLY A 226 14.29 2.72 19.46
CA GLY A 226 14.12 1.78 20.58
C GLY A 226 13.01 0.75 20.34
N GLU A 227 12.23 0.88 19.29
CA GLU A 227 11.12 -0.01 18.96
C GLU A 227 11.29 -0.69 17.58
N VAL A 228 10.49 -1.72 17.38
CA VAL A 228 10.28 -2.36 16.08
C VAL A 228 8.78 -2.39 15.78
N ASN A 229 8.42 -2.25 14.50
CA ASN A 229 7.12 -2.64 14.02
C ASN A 229 7.13 -4.16 13.83
N ILE A 230 6.22 -4.85 14.50
CA ILE A 230 6.06 -6.30 14.42
C ILE A 230 4.67 -6.63 13.89
N GLY A 231 4.59 -7.61 12.99
CA GLY A 231 3.30 -7.98 12.45
C GLY A 231 3.26 -9.33 11.77
N VAL A 232 2.05 -9.71 11.42
CA VAL A 232 1.72 -10.94 10.69
C VAL A 232 0.73 -10.63 9.59
N GLY A 233 0.91 -11.27 8.44
CA GLY A 233 -0.01 -11.16 7.31
C GLY A 233 -0.25 -12.51 6.67
N THR A 234 -1.49 -12.80 6.29
CA THR A 234 -1.87 -14.01 5.58
C THR A 234 -2.63 -13.67 4.31
N LEU A 235 -2.48 -14.52 3.30
CA LEU A 235 -3.26 -14.49 2.09
C LEU A 235 -4.55 -15.31 2.28
N ALA A 236 -5.61 -14.84 1.66
CA ALA A 236 -6.90 -15.51 1.63
C ALA A 236 -7.52 -15.42 0.23
N THR A 237 -8.41 -16.34 -0.09
CA THR A 237 -9.30 -16.28 -1.26
C THR A 237 -10.73 -16.54 -0.81
N ALA A 238 -11.72 -16.33 -1.67
CA ALA A 238 -13.10 -16.68 -1.35
C ALA A 238 -13.29 -18.17 -1.02
N SER A 239 -12.53 -19.05 -1.70
CA SER A 239 -12.56 -20.51 -1.47
C SER A 239 -11.67 -20.99 -0.32
N ARG A 240 -10.73 -20.17 0.13
CA ARG A 240 -9.81 -20.44 1.23
C ARG A 240 -9.68 -19.19 2.09
N PRO A 241 -10.69 -18.86 2.90
CA PRO A 241 -10.67 -17.69 3.79
C PRO A 241 -9.58 -17.86 4.85
N ALA A 242 -9.07 -16.74 5.35
CA ALA A 242 -8.15 -16.74 6.48
C ALA A 242 -8.96 -16.96 7.78
N GLU A 243 -9.05 -18.19 8.23
CA GLU A 243 -9.71 -18.58 9.49
C GLU A 243 -8.71 -18.43 10.66
N VAL A 244 -8.25 -17.20 10.91
CA VAL A 244 -7.23 -16.94 11.93
C VAL A 244 -7.59 -15.70 12.75
N ASN A 245 -7.45 -15.82 14.07
CA ASN A 245 -7.50 -14.66 14.96
C ASN A 245 -6.18 -13.89 14.88
N LEU A 246 -6.15 -12.86 14.03
CA LEU A 246 -4.93 -12.08 13.77
C LEU A 246 -4.31 -11.45 15.02
N ARG A 247 -5.11 -11.08 16.03
CA ARG A 247 -4.58 -10.50 17.27
C ARG A 247 -3.87 -11.57 18.11
N GLN A 248 -4.44 -12.75 18.23
CA GLN A 248 -3.80 -13.88 18.92
C GLN A 248 -2.55 -14.33 18.17
N LEU A 249 -2.62 -14.43 16.84
CA LEU A 249 -1.48 -14.77 16.00
C LEU A 249 -0.32 -13.77 16.16
N LEU A 250 -0.62 -12.46 16.21
CA LEU A 250 0.39 -11.42 16.42
C LEU A 250 1.09 -11.57 17.76
N VAL A 251 0.34 -11.81 18.84
CA VAL A 251 0.92 -12.03 20.18
C VAL A 251 1.76 -13.31 20.20
N HIS A 252 1.26 -14.40 19.64
CA HIS A 252 1.99 -15.65 19.51
C HIS A 252 3.28 -15.48 18.73
N TYR A 253 3.22 -14.80 17.58
CA TYR A 253 4.39 -14.50 16.77
C TYR A 253 5.42 -13.64 17.52
N ALA A 254 4.99 -12.63 18.26
CA ALA A 254 5.88 -11.83 19.09
C ALA A 254 6.60 -12.66 20.16
N GLN A 255 5.88 -13.59 20.79
CA GLN A 255 6.47 -14.53 21.76
C GLN A 255 7.54 -15.41 21.10
N MET A 256 7.26 -15.97 19.92
CA MET A 256 8.23 -16.79 19.17
C MET A 256 9.48 -15.99 18.74
N ARG A 257 9.40 -14.68 18.58
CA ARG A 257 10.50 -13.81 18.16
C ARG A 257 11.19 -13.10 19.32
N ARG A 258 10.76 -13.34 20.56
CA ARG A 258 11.22 -12.63 21.75
C ARG A 258 12.73 -12.64 21.89
N ASP A 259 13.34 -13.83 21.84
CA ASP A 259 14.78 -13.99 22.04
C ASP A 259 15.58 -13.51 20.81
N ASP A 260 15.15 -13.89 19.61
CA ASP A 260 15.82 -13.49 18.34
C ASP A 260 15.88 -11.96 18.18
N TRP A 261 14.82 -11.27 18.59
CA TRP A 261 14.70 -9.82 18.47
C TRP A 261 14.88 -9.06 19.79
N GLN A 262 15.22 -9.75 20.88
CA GLN A 262 15.40 -9.15 22.21
C GLN A 262 14.22 -8.22 22.58
N LEU A 263 13.02 -8.74 22.44
CA LEU A 263 11.78 -8.01 22.69
C LEU A 263 11.53 -7.95 24.20
N SER A 264 11.35 -6.74 24.76
CA SER A 264 11.33 -6.51 26.21
C SER A 264 9.98 -6.14 26.81
N SER A 265 8.95 -5.94 25.98
CA SER A 265 7.63 -5.49 26.41
C SER A 265 6.50 -6.32 25.81
N GLU A 266 5.26 -5.88 26.00
CA GLU A 266 4.10 -6.37 25.26
C GLU A 266 3.88 -5.59 23.96
N VAL A 267 3.13 -6.20 23.03
CA VAL A 267 2.78 -5.54 21.76
C VAL A 267 1.82 -4.40 22.04
N ARG A 268 2.23 -3.17 21.71
CA ARG A 268 1.41 -1.95 21.80
C ARG A 268 0.61 -1.72 20.54
N ALA A 269 -0.53 -1.04 20.67
CA ALA A 269 -1.37 -0.58 19.57
C ALA A 269 -1.63 -1.67 18.49
N PRO A 270 -2.13 -2.86 18.86
CA PRO A 270 -2.41 -3.91 17.88
C PRO A 270 -3.60 -3.51 16.99
N TRP A 271 -3.35 -3.44 15.69
CA TRP A 271 -4.37 -3.12 14.68
C TRP A 271 -4.34 -4.11 13.54
N SER A 272 -5.53 -4.38 12.95
CA SER A 272 -5.67 -5.25 11.80
C SER A 272 -6.29 -4.53 10.61
N ALA A 273 -5.94 -4.97 9.41
CA ALA A 273 -6.45 -4.43 8.16
C ALA A 273 -6.76 -5.54 7.14
N LEU A 274 -7.71 -5.25 6.27
CA LEU A 274 -7.96 -5.97 5.04
C LEU A 274 -7.30 -5.20 3.90
N LEU A 275 -6.69 -5.93 2.96
CA LEU A 275 -5.93 -5.36 1.86
C LEU A 275 -6.54 -5.77 0.52
N PRO A 276 -7.17 -4.85 -0.23
CA PRO A 276 -7.60 -5.09 -1.60
C PRO A 276 -6.38 -5.07 -2.51
N MET A 277 -5.97 -6.24 -2.98
CA MET A 277 -4.71 -6.43 -3.69
C MET A 277 -4.89 -6.51 -5.20
N GLY A 278 -3.84 -6.18 -5.93
CA GLY A 278 -3.65 -6.49 -7.35
C GLY A 278 -4.69 -5.90 -8.29
N GLY A 279 -5.24 -4.72 -7.98
CA GLY A 279 -6.26 -4.10 -8.82
C GLY A 279 -7.57 -4.89 -8.89
N ALA A 280 -7.92 -5.69 -7.85
CA ALA A 280 -9.18 -6.41 -7.77
C ALA A 280 -10.36 -5.47 -7.41
N VAL A 281 -10.41 -4.33 -8.07
CA VAL A 281 -11.39 -3.26 -7.89
C VAL A 281 -11.85 -2.77 -9.25
N SER A 282 -13.17 -2.68 -9.44
CA SER A 282 -13.80 -1.99 -10.58
C SER A 282 -14.43 -0.66 -10.16
N GLY A 283 -14.87 0.15 -11.13
CA GLY A 283 -15.39 1.48 -10.85
C GLY A 283 -14.32 2.40 -10.27
N VAL A 284 -13.13 2.42 -10.88
CA VAL A 284 -11.96 3.18 -10.38
C VAL A 284 -11.94 4.63 -10.88
N ALA A 285 -12.82 5.00 -11.78
CA ALA A 285 -12.92 6.36 -12.34
C ALA A 285 -14.32 6.68 -12.86
N GLY A 286 -14.58 7.97 -13.08
CA GLY A 286 -15.69 8.52 -13.82
C GLY A 286 -15.24 9.77 -14.58
N PRO A 287 -16.14 10.56 -15.14
CA PRO A 287 -15.77 11.64 -16.07
C PRO A 287 -14.71 12.61 -15.50
N ASN A 288 -14.80 12.95 -14.21
CA ASN A 288 -13.93 13.93 -13.57
C ASN A 288 -13.38 13.46 -12.22
N TRP A 289 -13.40 12.18 -11.93
CA TRP A 289 -12.87 11.62 -10.67
C TRP A 289 -12.11 10.31 -10.87
N VAL A 290 -11.17 10.05 -9.96
CA VAL A 290 -10.33 8.84 -9.95
C VAL A 290 -10.17 8.29 -8.53
N LEU A 291 -9.99 6.98 -8.39
CA LEU A 291 -9.52 6.32 -7.18
C LEU A 291 -8.01 6.08 -7.25
N VAL A 292 -7.28 6.28 -6.14
CA VAL A 292 -5.83 6.06 -6.07
C VAL A 292 -5.43 5.21 -4.86
N GLY A 293 -4.26 4.58 -4.91
CA GLY A 293 -3.72 3.75 -3.83
C GLY A 293 -4.63 2.58 -3.46
N ASP A 294 -4.80 2.31 -2.17
CA ASP A 294 -5.64 1.21 -1.68
C ASP A 294 -7.12 1.35 -2.13
N ALA A 295 -7.60 2.57 -2.34
CA ALA A 295 -8.96 2.78 -2.84
C ALA A 295 -9.15 2.18 -4.24
N ALA A 296 -8.13 2.21 -5.09
CA ALA A 296 -8.09 1.56 -6.39
C ALA A 296 -7.59 0.10 -6.32
N GLY A 297 -7.32 -0.45 -5.13
CA GLY A 297 -6.77 -1.79 -4.98
C GLY A 297 -5.30 -1.89 -5.42
N CYS A 298 -4.56 -0.78 -5.45
CA CYS A 298 -3.15 -0.74 -5.80
C CYS A 298 -2.30 -1.16 -4.60
N VAL A 299 -2.36 -2.44 -4.27
CA VAL A 299 -1.58 -3.12 -3.23
C VAL A 299 -0.97 -4.37 -3.84
N ASN A 300 0.31 -4.61 -3.56
CA ASN A 300 1.04 -5.77 -4.09
C ASN A 300 0.43 -7.09 -3.59
N PRO A 301 0.03 -8.00 -4.50
CA PRO A 301 -0.59 -9.28 -4.10
C PRO A 301 0.33 -10.23 -3.34
N LEU A 302 1.65 -10.07 -3.45
CA LEU A 302 2.62 -11.03 -2.90
C LEU A 302 3.12 -10.65 -1.50
N ASN A 303 3.17 -9.35 -1.17
CA ASN A 303 3.71 -8.88 0.10
C ASN A 303 2.83 -7.87 0.85
N GLY A 304 1.74 -7.39 0.24
CA GLY A 304 0.83 -6.42 0.88
C GLY A 304 1.34 -4.98 0.91
N GLU A 305 2.41 -4.66 0.20
CA GLU A 305 2.92 -3.29 0.10
C GLU A 305 1.95 -2.41 -0.69
N GLY A 306 1.76 -1.17 -0.24
CA GLY A 306 0.85 -0.22 -0.87
C GLY A 306 1.34 1.23 -0.80
N ILE A 307 2.41 1.53 -0.04
CA ILE A 307 2.90 2.92 0.09
C ILE A 307 3.48 3.41 -1.23
N ASP A 308 4.33 2.61 -1.87
CA ASP A 308 4.95 2.90 -3.17
C ASP A 308 3.89 3.12 -4.27
N TYR A 309 2.95 2.17 -4.38
CA TYR A 309 1.83 2.29 -5.31
C TYR A 309 0.94 3.50 -5.02
N GLY A 310 0.73 3.80 -3.73
CA GLY A 310 -0.03 4.97 -3.33
C GLY A 310 0.62 6.26 -3.80
N LEU A 311 1.92 6.42 -3.55
CA LEU A 311 2.70 7.59 -3.97
C LEU A 311 2.72 7.73 -5.50
N GLU A 312 2.98 6.63 -6.22
CA GLU A 312 3.04 6.61 -7.67
C GLU A 312 1.67 6.89 -8.31
N THR A 313 0.60 6.23 -7.85
CA THR A 313 -0.75 6.48 -8.39
C THR A 313 -1.24 7.89 -8.09
N GLY A 314 -0.86 8.47 -6.94
CA GLY A 314 -1.15 9.87 -6.63
C GLY A 314 -0.50 10.82 -7.65
N ARG A 315 0.75 10.56 -8.05
CA ARG A 315 1.45 11.32 -9.09
C ARG A 315 0.80 11.13 -10.47
N LEU A 316 0.60 9.89 -10.89
CA LEU A 316 -0.03 9.57 -12.18
C LEU A 316 -1.43 10.19 -12.32
N ALA A 317 -2.21 10.19 -11.23
CA ALA A 317 -3.50 10.85 -11.21
C ALA A 317 -3.37 12.36 -11.44
N ALA A 318 -2.45 13.04 -10.73
CA ALA A 318 -2.24 14.47 -10.92
C ALA A 318 -1.78 14.83 -12.34
N ASP A 319 -0.90 14.01 -12.95
CA ASP A 319 -0.46 14.17 -14.33
C ASP A 319 -1.65 14.04 -15.31
N LEU A 320 -2.51 13.03 -15.11
CA LEU A 320 -3.68 12.80 -15.95
C LEU A 320 -4.75 13.89 -15.78
N LEU A 321 -4.99 14.37 -14.55
CA LEU A 321 -5.91 15.50 -14.32
C LEU A 321 -5.50 16.74 -15.09
N ALA A 322 -4.22 16.91 -15.40
CA ALA A 322 -3.71 18.04 -16.16
C ALA A 322 -4.02 17.96 -17.67
N SER A 323 -4.28 16.78 -18.23
CA SER A 323 -4.57 16.59 -19.65
C SER A 323 -5.95 17.10 -20.07
N GLY A 324 -6.92 17.12 -19.14
CA GLY A 324 -8.30 17.50 -19.41
C GLY A 324 -9.14 16.41 -20.10
N ASP A 325 -8.62 15.17 -20.16
CA ASP A 325 -9.30 14.04 -20.77
C ASP A 325 -10.48 13.52 -19.92
N ASP A 326 -11.38 12.76 -20.54
CA ASP A 326 -12.38 11.96 -19.84
C ASP A 326 -11.70 10.83 -19.05
N LEU A 327 -11.75 10.93 -17.71
CA LEU A 327 -11.04 10.03 -16.81
C LEU A 327 -11.66 8.64 -16.76
N THR A 328 -12.91 8.47 -17.21
CA THR A 328 -13.64 7.19 -17.18
C THR A 328 -12.86 6.07 -17.88
N ARG A 329 -12.19 6.39 -18.98
CA ARG A 329 -11.39 5.43 -19.76
C ARG A 329 -9.89 5.63 -19.55
N ALA A 330 -9.45 6.87 -19.44
CA ALA A 330 -8.03 7.21 -19.37
C ALA A 330 -7.39 6.65 -18.07
N TRP A 331 -8.05 6.78 -16.93
CA TRP A 331 -7.48 6.32 -15.67
C TRP A 331 -7.33 4.78 -15.54
N PRO A 332 -8.38 3.97 -15.81
CA PRO A 332 -8.21 2.51 -15.84
C PRO A 332 -7.14 2.06 -16.85
N ALA A 333 -7.03 2.71 -18.01
CA ALA A 333 -6.00 2.42 -19.00
C ALA A 333 -4.59 2.72 -18.44
N THR A 334 -4.40 3.86 -17.78
CA THR A 334 -3.14 4.24 -17.13
C THR A 334 -2.75 3.21 -16.06
N LEU A 335 -3.68 2.83 -15.17
CA LEU A 335 -3.42 1.81 -14.15
C LEU A 335 -3.07 0.46 -14.76
N PHE A 336 -3.78 0.08 -15.82
CA PHE A 336 -3.53 -1.18 -16.52
C PHE A 336 -2.16 -1.18 -17.23
N GLU A 337 -1.78 -0.10 -17.87
CA GLU A 337 -0.47 0.06 -18.51
C GLU A 337 0.68 -0.11 -17.50
N HIS A 338 0.56 0.51 -16.33
CA HIS A 338 1.61 0.49 -15.30
C HIS A 338 1.66 -0.83 -14.53
N TYR A 339 0.51 -1.44 -14.23
CA TYR A 339 0.43 -2.53 -13.25
C TYR A 339 -0.23 -3.81 -13.78
N GLY A 340 -0.94 -3.76 -14.92
CA GLY A 340 -1.80 -4.85 -15.38
C GLY A 340 -1.08 -6.18 -15.51
N GLU A 341 0.06 -6.25 -16.21
CA GLU A 341 0.85 -7.47 -16.39
C GLU A 341 1.36 -8.01 -15.05
N ALA A 342 1.96 -7.15 -14.23
CA ALA A 342 2.52 -7.53 -12.94
C ALA A 342 1.45 -7.98 -11.94
N PHE A 343 0.32 -7.28 -11.87
CA PHE A 343 -0.76 -7.63 -10.96
C PHE A 343 -1.48 -8.91 -11.39
N SER A 344 -1.66 -9.16 -12.67
CA SER A 344 -2.25 -10.40 -13.17
C SER A 344 -1.47 -11.63 -12.70
N ILE A 345 -0.17 -11.69 -13.01
CA ILE A 345 0.66 -12.83 -12.61
C ILE A 345 0.82 -12.91 -11.08
N ALA A 346 0.97 -11.78 -10.38
CA ALA A 346 1.11 -11.74 -8.94
C ALA A 346 -0.14 -12.25 -8.21
N ARG A 347 -1.36 -11.94 -8.69
CA ARG A 347 -2.61 -12.51 -8.14
C ARG A 347 -2.65 -14.03 -8.24
N ARG A 348 -2.22 -14.60 -9.38
CA ARG A 348 -2.15 -16.05 -9.57
C ARG A 348 -1.16 -16.70 -8.62
N LEU A 349 0.04 -16.12 -8.51
CA LEU A 349 1.04 -16.60 -7.55
C LEU A 349 0.55 -16.50 -6.10
N ALA A 350 -0.09 -15.39 -5.74
CA ALA A 350 -0.69 -15.23 -4.41
C ALA A 350 -1.78 -16.29 -4.15
N GLY A 351 -2.65 -16.56 -5.14
CA GLY A 351 -3.63 -17.63 -5.07
C GLY A 351 -3.01 -19.01 -4.91
N LEU A 352 -1.92 -19.29 -5.61
CA LEU A 352 -1.17 -20.55 -5.46
C LEU A 352 -0.54 -20.68 -4.06
N LEU A 353 -0.02 -19.60 -3.47
CA LEU A 353 0.53 -19.63 -2.11
C LEU A 353 -0.51 -19.99 -1.04
N THR A 354 -1.82 -19.86 -1.34
CA THR A 354 -2.88 -20.30 -0.44
C THR A 354 -3.18 -21.81 -0.53
N VAL A 355 -2.59 -22.54 -1.50
CA VAL A 355 -2.83 -23.99 -1.66
C VAL A 355 -2.07 -24.74 -0.54
N PRO A 356 -2.79 -25.56 0.27
CA PRO A 356 -2.15 -26.36 1.31
C PRO A 356 -1.07 -27.28 0.73
N GLY A 357 0.06 -27.40 1.40
CA GLY A 357 1.18 -28.24 0.95
C GLY A 357 2.15 -27.56 -0.03
N LEU A 358 1.79 -26.49 -0.73
CA LEU A 358 2.73 -25.83 -1.63
C LEU A 358 3.88 -25.17 -0.85
N LEU A 359 3.57 -24.40 0.18
CA LEU A 359 4.58 -23.69 0.99
C LEU A 359 5.49 -24.64 1.76
N PRO A 360 4.98 -25.73 2.40
CA PRO A 360 5.82 -26.78 3.00
C PRO A 360 6.79 -27.44 2.02
N ALA A 361 6.39 -27.64 0.78
CA ALA A 361 7.21 -28.27 -0.26
C ALA A 361 8.24 -27.31 -0.88
N ALA A 362 7.81 -26.11 -1.26
CA ALA A 362 8.63 -25.14 -1.99
C ALA A 362 9.52 -24.29 -1.06
N GLY A 363 9.07 -24.00 0.16
CA GLY A 363 9.76 -23.14 1.11
C GLY A 363 11.17 -23.63 1.46
N PRO A 364 11.38 -24.89 1.88
CA PRO A 364 12.72 -25.43 2.18
C PRO A 364 13.66 -25.36 0.96
N VAL A 365 13.16 -25.61 -0.23
CA VAL A 365 13.95 -25.57 -1.48
C VAL A 365 14.36 -24.14 -1.80
N GLY A 366 13.42 -23.21 -1.75
CA GLY A 366 13.67 -21.78 -1.99
C GLY A 366 14.72 -21.22 -1.01
N MET A 367 14.54 -21.48 0.28
CA MET A 367 15.40 -20.97 1.34
C MET A 367 16.84 -21.53 1.33
N ARG A 368 17.11 -22.62 0.62
CA ARG A 368 18.47 -23.16 0.42
C ARG A 368 19.24 -22.45 -0.69
N SER A 369 18.58 -21.65 -1.53
CA SER A 369 19.20 -20.98 -2.66
C SER A 369 19.13 -19.46 -2.52
N ARG A 370 20.25 -18.83 -2.17
CA ARG A 370 20.34 -17.37 -2.11
C ARG A 370 20.01 -16.72 -3.45
N SER A 371 20.46 -17.30 -4.56
CA SER A 371 20.19 -16.77 -5.90
C SER A 371 18.70 -16.80 -6.23
N LEU A 372 18.02 -17.92 -5.96
CA LEU A 372 16.58 -18.02 -6.16
C LEU A 372 15.81 -17.02 -5.28
N MET A 373 16.19 -16.89 -4.00
CA MET A 373 15.55 -15.92 -3.10
C MET A 373 15.83 -14.46 -3.49
N THR A 374 16.99 -14.17 -4.09
CA THR A 374 17.25 -12.83 -4.65
C THR A 374 16.35 -12.53 -5.85
N LEU A 375 16.10 -13.50 -6.72
CA LEU A 375 15.14 -13.35 -7.82
C LEU A 375 13.71 -13.20 -7.30
N ALA A 376 13.32 -14.03 -6.31
CA ALA A 376 12.02 -13.96 -5.65
C ALA A 376 11.82 -12.58 -4.99
N LEU A 377 12.83 -12.03 -4.31
CA LEU A 377 12.78 -10.69 -3.71
C LEU A 377 12.45 -9.63 -4.75
N ARG A 378 13.13 -9.62 -5.92
CA ARG A 378 12.88 -8.63 -6.97
C ARG A 378 11.44 -8.68 -7.48
N VAL A 379 10.86 -9.86 -7.60
CA VAL A 379 9.46 -10.06 -8.02
C VAL A 379 8.48 -9.67 -6.91
N MET A 380 8.70 -10.19 -5.70
CA MET A 380 7.75 -10.04 -4.59
C MET A 380 7.67 -8.59 -4.08
N VAL A 381 8.75 -7.82 -4.19
CA VAL A 381 8.83 -6.45 -3.66
C VAL A 381 8.82 -5.41 -4.78
N ASN A 382 8.29 -5.76 -5.95
CA ASN A 382 8.09 -4.83 -7.07
C ASN A 382 9.38 -4.05 -7.47
N LEU A 383 10.53 -4.73 -7.52
CA LEU A 383 11.81 -4.10 -7.87
C LEU A 383 12.19 -4.24 -9.35
N ILE A 384 11.29 -4.76 -10.17
CA ILE A 384 11.47 -4.81 -11.62
C ILE A 384 10.86 -3.55 -12.22
N THR A 385 11.71 -2.76 -12.90
CA THR A 385 11.31 -1.49 -13.52
C THR A 385 11.22 -1.63 -15.05
N PRO A 386 10.60 -0.68 -15.76
CA PRO A 386 10.57 -0.68 -17.22
C PRO A 386 11.96 -0.65 -17.87
N GLU A 387 12.95 -0.07 -17.18
CA GLU A 387 14.33 0.06 -17.65
C GLU A 387 15.11 -1.27 -17.59
N ASP A 388 14.68 -2.21 -16.73
CA ASP A 388 15.35 -3.50 -16.57
C ASP A 388 15.24 -4.36 -17.84
N ARG A 389 16.41 -4.81 -18.37
CA ARG A 389 16.55 -5.60 -19.60
C ARG A 389 17.04 -7.02 -19.36
N ASP A 390 17.27 -7.41 -18.11
CA ASP A 390 17.76 -8.74 -17.76
C ASP A 390 16.74 -9.87 -18.05
N VAL A 391 17.21 -11.10 -17.93
CA VAL A 391 16.39 -12.30 -18.22
C VAL A 391 15.16 -12.36 -17.31
N LEU A 392 15.33 -12.07 -16.01
CA LEU A 392 14.21 -12.09 -15.06
C LEU A 392 13.12 -11.10 -15.46
N ALA A 393 13.49 -9.86 -15.79
CA ALA A 393 12.51 -8.83 -16.18
C ALA A 393 11.76 -9.21 -17.47
N ARG A 394 12.46 -9.82 -18.46
CA ARG A 394 11.81 -10.31 -19.69
C ARG A 394 10.86 -11.48 -19.43
N VAL A 395 11.27 -12.45 -18.61
CA VAL A 395 10.45 -13.60 -18.23
C VAL A 395 9.23 -13.12 -17.44
N TRP A 396 9.43 -12.22 -16.47
CA TRP A 396 8.34 -11.68 -15.65
C TRP A 396 7.27 -10.96 -16.48
N ARG A 397 7.68 -10.06 -17.39
CA ARG A 397 6.76 -9.38 -18.30
C ARG A 397 6.08 -10.36 -19.29
N GLY A 398 6.82 -11.34 -19.82
CA GLY A 398 6.24 -12.37 -20.68
C GLY A 398 5.19 -13.23 -19.96
N ALA A 399 5.49 -13.65 -18.74
CA ALA A 399 4.54 -14.39 -17.89
C ALA A 399 3.32 -13.54 -17.51
N GLY A 400 3.51 -12.24 -17.26
CA GLY A 400 2.41 -11.30 -17.02
C GLY A 400 1.46 -11.19 -18.21
N ARG A 401 1.99 -11.01 -19.43
CA ARG A 401 1.19 -10.99 -20.67
C ARG A 401 0.41 -12.28 -20.89
N LEU A 402 1.06 -13.42 -20.67
CA LEU A 402 0.36 -14.72 -20.76
C LEU A 402 -0.72 -14.84 -19.68
N SER A 403 -0.42 -14.42 -18.46
CA SER A 403 -1.39 -14.43 -17.35
C SER A 403 -2.64 -13.61 -17.68
N LEU A 404 -2.49 -12.42 -18.27
CA LEU A 404 -3.60 -11.57 -18.68
C LEU A 404 -4.55 -12.22 -19.68
N GLN A 405 -4.06 -13.14 -20.52
CA GLN A 405 -4.91 -13.89 -21.48
C GLN A 405 -5.80 -14.92 -20.77
N LEU A 406 -5.39 -15.33 -19.56
CA LEU A 406 -6.10 -16.31 -18.74
C LEU A 406 -6.96 -15.67 -17.65
N ASP A 407 -6.98 -14.34 -17.54
CA ASP A 407 -7.77 -13.65 -16.53
C ASP A 407 -9.23 -13.55 -16.95
N GLU A 408 -10.14 -14.14 -16.17
CA GLU A 408 -11.59 -13.92 -16.29
C GLU A 408 -11.95 -12.46 -16.03
N ARG A 409 -11.26 -11.85 -15.06
CA ARG A 409 -11.34 -10.42 -14.72
C ARG A 409 -9.95 -9.80 -14.69
N ARG A 410 -9.67 -8.93 -15.65
CA ARG A 410 -8.40 -8.19 -15.71
C ARG A 410 -8.27 -7.22 -14.52
N PRO A 411 -7.05 -6.88 -14.08
CA PRO A 411 -6.84 -5.80 -13.12
C PRO A 411 -7.52 -4.51 -13.56
N PHE A 412 -8.22 -3.84 -12.64
CA PHE A 412 -8.94 -2.57 -12.87
C PHE A 412 -10.06 -2.63 -13.93
N ALA A 413 -10.48 -3.83 -14.32
CA ALA A 413 -11.57 -3.97 -15.29
C ALA A 413 -12.88 -3.37 -14.76
N ALA A 414 -13.60 -2.70 -15.67
CA ALA A 414 -14.93 -2.15 -15.40
C ALA A 414 -15.98 -3.25 -15.21
#